data_43934bf2c62ea0ed1401b6a822b8e3c2
#
_entry.id   43934bf2c62ea0ed1401b6a822b8e3c2
#
_cell.length_a   1.000
_cell.length_b   1.000
_cell.length_c   1.000
_cell.angle_alpha   90.00
_cell.angle_beta   90.00
_cell.angle_gamma   90.00
#
_symmetry.space_group_name_H-M   'P 1'
#
loop_
_entity.id
_entity.type
_entity.pdbx_description
1 polymer ?
#
loop_
_entity_poly.entity_id
_entity_poly.type
_entity_poly.pdbx_seq_one_letter_code
_entity_poly.pdbx_strand_id
1 'polypeptide(L)'
;MKNIQLIIFVLTGLSSFLGRSQETLPIYSDYLSDNVYLVHPAAAGIGNCGKLRVTARSQWSGVNDAPSLQTLSAHNRIGDNIGLGFILFNDKNGYHSQQGFQGTFAYHINLSRPDDVNQLSFALSLMAVNNSVDESTFVIPDPVISQIVRSESYFNADFGMAYHNKGFFSYFTAKNIMLNARSLYNSKFESLNLRRYLITLGYYFGESKNLQFEPSVMMQAIERTGEKFADFNMKVYKKVANAQLWAAFSYRKSFDNAGTLDLNYITPIIGVNYKNYMVSYTYTKQTGDILFDDAGYHQISLGWNFLCKAPRSSGCPNINASF
;
A
#
# COMPACT_ATOMS: atom_id res chain seq x y z
N MET A 1 -34.04 42.65 13.80
CA MET A 1 -33.30 41.71 14.61
C MET A 1 -33.65 40.23 14.32
N LYS A 2 -34.91 39.86 14.08
CA LYS A 2 -35.29 38.46 13.72
C LYS A 2 -34.62 37.87 12.46
N ASN A 3 -34.42 38.70 11.44
CA ASN A 3 -33.85 38.25 10.18
C ASN A 3 -32.33 37.98 10.25
N ILE A 4 -31.61 38.66 11.15
CA ILE A 4 -30.18 38.44 11.38
C ILE A 4 -29.95 37.11 12.13
N GLN A 5 -30.83 36.79 13.08
CA GLN A 5 -30.76 35.51 13.80
C GLN A 5 -31.03 34.30 12.88
N LEU A 6 -31.93 34.45 11.91
CA LEU A 6 -32.20 33.42 10.91
C LEU A 6 -31.00 33.18 9.98
N ILE A 7 -30.33 34.25 9.56
CA ILE A 7 -29.14 34.17 8.69
C ILE A 7 -27.97 33.55 9.43
N ILE A 8 -27.77 33.86 10.72
CA ILE A 8 -26.74 33.22 11.55
C ILE A 8 -27.05 31.75 11.76
N PHE A 9 -28.30 31.36 11.98
CA PHE A 9 -28.71 29.98 12.15
C PHE A 9 -28.55 29.16 10.86
N VAL A 10 -28.80 29.73 9.70
CA VAL A 10 -28.57 29.12 8.39
C VAL A 10 -27.07 28.99 8.08
N LEU A 11 -26.26 29.98 8.42
CA LEU A 11 -24.79 29.96 8.23
C LEU A 11 -24.11 28.96 9.18
N THR A 12 -24.56 28.82 10.43
CA THR A 12 -24.05 27.80 11.35
C THR A 12 -24.53 26.39 10.99
N GLY A 13 -25.70 26.23 10.39
CA GLY A 13 -26.19 24.95 9.86
C GLY A 13 -25.44 24.45 8.63
N LEU A 14 -24.90 25.35 7.80
CA LEU A 14 -24.10 24.98 6.62
C LEU A 14 -22.64 24.59 6.94
N SER A 15 -22.11 25.01 8.10
CA SER A 15 -20.73 24.66 8.49
C SER A 15 -20.59 23.24 9.06
N SER A 16 -21.68 22.54 9.34
CA SER A 16 -21.69 21.22 9.95
C SER A 16 -21.54 20.05 8.96
N PHE A 17 -21.42 20.29 7.66
CA PHE A 17 -21.42 19.26 6.62
C PHE A 17 -20.06 18.93 6.01
N LEU A 18 -18.96 19.25 6.65
CA LEU A 18 -17.63 18.82 6.22
C LEU A 18 -17.08 17.73 7.14
N GLY A 19 -17.91 16.76 7.50
CA GLY A 19 -17.45 15.48 8.05
C GLY A 19 -16.76 14.72 6.94
N ARG A 20 -15.44 14.88 6.79
CA ARG A 20 -14.62 14.02 5.95
C ARG A 20 -14.41 12.73 6.72
N SER A 21 -14.90 11.63 6.18
CA SER A 21 -14.55 10.30 6.64
C SER A 21 -13.04 10.15 6.50
N GLN A 22 -12.34 10.00 7.61
CA GLN A 22 -10.91 9.70 7.59
C GLN A 22 -10.75 8.27 7.14
N GLU A 23 -9.98 8.10 6.08
CA GLU A 23 -9.68 6.79 5.55
C GLU A 23 -8.86 5.99 6.58
N THR A 24 -9.27 4.74 6.80
CA THR A 24 -8.43 3.74 7.47
C THR A 24 -7.08 3.71 6.77
N LEU A 25 -6.03 3.64 7.58
CA LEU A 25 -4.63 3.71 7.16
C LEU A 25 -4.35 3.12 5.80
N PRO A 26 -3.62 3.86 4.98
CA PRO A 26 -3.23 3.32 3.70
C PRO A 26 -2.38 2.06 3.88
N ILE A 27 -2.80 0.98 3.30
CA ILE A 27 -2.14 -0.32 3.19
C ILE A 27 -0.69 -0.20 2.66
N TYR A 28 -0.27 1.00 2.26
CA TYR A 28 0.80 1.25 1.31
C TYR A 28 2.17 1.62 1.90
N SER A 29 2.35 1.65 3.21
CA SER A 29 3.70 1.78 3.78
C SER A 29 4.55 0.51 3.61
N ASP A 30 3.92 -0.58 3.15
CA ASP A 30 4.52 -1.91 3.11
C ASP A 30 5.40 -2.17 1.89
N TYR A 31 5.30 -1.33 0.85
CA TYR A 31 6.06 -1.53 -0.38
C TYR A 31 7.58 -1.42 -0.18
N LEU A 32 8.02 -0.69 0.84
CA LEU A 32 9.43 -0.56 1.20
C LEU A 32 9.99 -1.83 1.86
N SER A 33 9.15 -2.69 2.41
CA SER A 33 9.53 -3.99 2.99
C SER A 33 9.77 -5.05 1.92
N ASP A 34 10.31 -4.70 0.77
CA ASP A 34 10.56 -5.59 -0.37
C ASP A 34 9.30 -6.24 -0.95
N ASN A 35 8.19 -5.53 -0.87
CA ASN A 35 6.91 -5.99 -1.41
C ASN A 35 6.21 -4.93 -2.28
N VAL A 36 6.93 -4.44 -3.28
CA VAL A 36 6.42 -3.44 -4.24
C VAL A 36 5.16 -3.92 -4.95
N TYR A 37 5.00 -5.23 -5.09
CA TYR A 37 3.83 -5.85 -5.72
C TYR A 37 2.51 -5.56 -5.00
N LEU A 38 2.51 -5.37 -3.69
CA LEU A 38 1.29 -4.97 -2.96
C LEU A 38 0.67 -3.67 -3.48
N VAL A 39 1.51 -2.79 -3.97
CA VAL A 39 1.10 -1.45 -4.41
C VAL A 39 0.99 -1.37 -5.92
N HIS A 40 1.96 -1.94 -6.61
CA HIS A 40 2.11 -1.84 -8.07
C HIS A 40 1.95 -3.20 -8.73
N PRO A 41 0.80 -3.47 -9.38
CA PRO A 41 0.55 -4.74 -10.08
C PRO A 41 1.61 -5.07 -11.12
N ALA A 42 2.16 -4.06 -11.80
CA ALA A 42 3.20 -4.24 -12.80
C ALA A 42 4.52 -4.78 -12.24
N ALA A 43 4.67 -4.83 -10.89
CA ALA A 43 5.80 -5.48 -10.24
C ALA A 43 5.67 -7.01 -10.16
N ALA A 44 4.51 -7.58 -10.50
CA ALA A 44 4.34 -9.03 -10.54
C ALA A 44 5.30 -9.70 -11.53
N GLY A 45 6.16 -10.60 -11.06
CA GLY A 45 7.16 -11.26 -11.90
C GLY A 45 8.37 -10.41 -12.27
N ILE A 46 8.55 -9.22 -11.69
CA ILE A 46 9.80 -8.48 -11.80
C ILE A 46 10.87 -9.17 -10.94
N GLY A 47 12.07 -9.27 -11.49
CA GLY A 47 13.18 -9.99 -10.88
C GLY A 47 13.34 -11.40 -11.42
N ASN A 48 14.33 -12.11 -10.88
CA ASN A 48 14.69 -13.45 -11.29
C ASN A 48 14.13 -14.57 -10.40
N CYS A 49 13.50 -14.21 -9.28
CA CYS A 49 12.88 -15.15 -8.33
C CYS A 49 11.36 -14.95 -8.26
N GLY A 50 10.65 -16.03 -8.02
CA GLY A 50 9.33 -15.95 -7.44
C GLY A 50 9.43 -15.44 -6.00
N LYS A 51 8.49 -14.65 -5.55
CA LYS A 51 8.46 -14.06 -4.21
C LYS A 51 7.17 -14.42 -3.50
N LEU A 52 7.28 -14.93 -2.29
CA LEU A 52 6.19 -15.08 -1.33
C LEU A 52 6.46 -14.10 -0.18
N ARG A 53 5.47 -13.31 0.19
CA ARG A 53 5.56 -12.35 1.30
C ARG A 53 4.33 -12.47 2.19
N VAL A 54 4.56 -12.51 3.49
CA VAL A 54 3.54 -12.48 4.52
C VAL A 54 3.79 -11.25 5.37
N THR A 55 2.79 -10.44 5.59
CA THR A 55 2.88 -9.24 6.42
C THR A 55 1.79 -9.27 7.48
N ALA A 56 2.14 -8.95 8.70
CA ALA A 56 1.23 -8.72 9.80
C ALA A 56 1.51 -7.36 10.43
N ARG A 57 0.49 -6.49 10.47
CA ARG A 57 0.54 -5.17 11.09
C ARG A 57 -0.50 -5.07 12.20
N SER A 58 -0.13 -4.43 13.29
CA SER A 58 -1.00 -4.13 14.43
C SER A 58 -0.81 -2.69 14.86
N GLN A 59 -1.91 -2.06 15.25
CA GLN A 59 -1.97 -0.73 15.85
C GLN A 59 -2.45 -0.86 17.29
N TRP A 60 -2.22 0.15 18.11
CA TRP A 60 -2.78 0.29 19.46
C TRP A 60 -2.63 -0.98 20.29
N SER A 61 -1.38 -1.40 20.51
CA SER A 61 -1.08 -2.59 21.30
C SER A 61 -1.75 -2.54 22.68
N GLY A 62 -2.56 -3.56 22.97
CA GLY A 62 -3.30 -3.66 24.24
C GLY A 62 -4.73 -3.13 24.21
N VAL A 63 -5.23 -2.65 23.08
CA VAL A 63 -6.63 -2.27 22.89
C VAL A 63 -7.39 -3.43 22.24
N ASN A 64 -8.58 -3.74 22.77
CA ASN A 64 -9.47 -4.72 22.16
C ASN A 64 -9.95 -4.21 20.80
N ASP A 65 -10.06 -5.11 19.81
CA ASP A 65 -10.49 -4.80 18.44
C ASP A 65 -9.64 -3.74 17.73
N ALA A 66 -8.37 -3.59 18.16
CA ALA A 66 -7.41 -2.69 17.54
C ALA A 66 -7.21 -3.01 16.05
N PRO A 67 -6.96 -1.98 15.20
CA PRO A 67 -6.75 -2.18 13.79
C PRO A 67 -5.60 -3.14 13.51
N SER A 68 -5.83 -4.09 12.61
CA SER A 68 -4.84 -5.09 12.19
C SER A 68 -4.96 -5.38 10.71
N LEU A 69 -3.82 -5.51 10.04
CA LEU A 69 -3.75 -5.89 8.63
C LEU A 69 -2.86 -7.11 8.47
N GLN A 70 -3.37 -8.10 7.77
CA GLN A 70 -2.64 -9.28 7.37
C GLN A 70 -2.67 -9.39 5.85
N THR A 71 -1.50 -9.61 5.23
CA THR A 71 -1.41 -9.83 3.79
C THR A 71 -0.56 -11.05 3.49
N LEU A 72 -0.97 -11.80 2.49
CA LEU A 72 -0.18 -12.85 1.86
C LEU A 72 -0.12 -12.52 0.37
N SER A 73 1.06 -12.31 -0.15
CA SER A 73 1.26 -12.06 -1.57
C SER A 73 2.27 -13.05 -2.15
N ALA A 74 2.01 -13.51 -3.37
CA ALA A 74 2.97 -14.28 -4.13
C ALA A 74 2.93 -13.85 -5.58
N HIS A 75 4.10 -13.83 -6.21
CA HIS A 75 4.21 -13.63 -7.65
C HIS A 75 5.42 -14.33 -8.21
N ASN A 76 5.35 -14.69 -9.48
CA ASN A 76 6.45 -15.30 -10.21
C ASN A 76 6.40 -14.93 -11.68
N ARG A 77 7.55 -15.01 -12.34
CA ARG A 77 7.66 -14.86 -13.78
C ARG A 77 7.55 -16.21 -14.46
N ILE A 78 6.55 -16.36 -15.33
CA ILE A 78 6.31 -17.56 -16.13
C ILE A 78 6.81 -17.28 -17.55
N GLY A 79 7.84 -18.05 -17.98
CA GLY A 79 8.51 -17.77 -19.24
C GLY A 79 9.30 -16.44 -19.20
N ASP A 80 9.37 -15.76 -20.38
CA ASP A 80 10.22 -14.58 -20.52
C ASP A 80 9.49 -13.26 -20.31
N ASN A 81 8.19 -13.24 -20.55
CA ASN A 81 7.42 -11.99 -20.65
C ASN A 81 6.21 -11.93 -19.70
N ILE A 82 5.78 -13.04 -19.11
CA ILE A 82 4.55 -13.11 -18.34
C ILE A 82 4.86 -13.17 -16.84
N GLY A 83 4.28 -12.26 -16.08
CA GLY A 83 4.23 -12.28 -14.65
C GLY A 83 2.83 -12.64 -14.15
N LEU A 84 2.73 -13.57 -13.22
CA LEU A 84 1.50 -13.88 -12.50
C LEU A 84 1.69 -13.63 -11.02
N GLY A 85 0.64 -13.17 -10.38
CA GLY A 85 0.66 -12.96 -8.94
C GLY A 85 -0.72 -13.00 -8.31
N PHE A 86 -0.73 -13.17 -7.00
CA PHE A 86 -1.95 -13.03 -6.20
C PHE A 86 -1.65 -12.36 -4.87
N ILE A 87 -2.67 -11.74 -4.30
CA ILE A 87 -2.67 -11.14 -2.97
C ILE A 87 -3.93 -11.59 -2.26
N LEU A 88 -3.77 -12.08 -1.02
CA LEU A 88 -4.84 -12.24 -0.05
C LEU A 88 -4.64 -11.18 1.03
N PHE A 89 -5.70 -10.57 1.48
CA PHE A 89 -5.64 -9.63 2.58
C PHE A 89 -6.84 -9.76 3.52
N ASN A 90 -6.58 -9.44 4.77
CA ASN A 90 -7.56 -9.35 5.83
C ASN A 90 -7.24 -8.09 6.65
N ASP A 91 -8.08 -7.09 6.55
CA ASP A 91 -7.97 -5.81 7.26
C ASP A 91 -9.12 -5.72 8.24
N LYS A 92 -8.82 -5.52 9.51
CA LYS A 92 -9.79 -5.33 10.58
C LYS A 92 -9.55 -3.98 11.24
N ASN A 93 -10.60 -3.19 11.40
CA ASN A 93 -10.55 -1.90 12.07
C ASN A 93 -11.81 -1.70 12.92
N GLY A 94 -11.70 -2.03 14.21
CA GLY A 94 -12.84 -2.06 15.09
C GLY A 94 -13.90 -3.07 14.61
N TYR A 95 -15.10 -2.59 14.38
CA TYR A 95 -16.23 -3.38 13.90
C TYR A 95 -16.23 -3.60 12.38
N HIS A 96 -15.39 -2.90 11.66
CA HIS A 96 -15.22 -3.07 10.20
C HIS A 96 -14.17 -4.12 9.89
N SER A 97 -14.49 -5.00 8.96
CA SER A 97 -13.51 -5.92 8.38
C SER A 97 -13.63 -5.96 6.87
N GLN A 98 -12.46 -6.03 6.22
CA GLN A 98 -12.36 -6.15 4.77
C GLN A 98 -11.45 -7.33 4.45
N GLN A 99 -11.97 -8.28 3.71
CA GLN A 99 -11.23 -9.44 3.24
C GLN A 99 -11.26 -9.49 1.72
N GLY A 100 -10.14 -9.82 1.10
CA GLY A 100 -10.12 -9.85 -0.35
C GLY A 100 -9.04 -10.74 -0.93
N PHE A 101 -9.28 -11.05 -2.19
CA PHE A 101 -8.36 -11.74 -3.09
C PHE A 101 -8.14 -10.89 -4.32
N GLN A 102 -6.90 -10.75 -4.74
CA GLN A 102 -6.51 -10.09 -5.98
C GLN A 102 -5.66 -11.04 -6.82
N GLY A 103 -6.05 -11.27 -8.07
CA GLY A 103 -5.24 -11.96 -9.07
C GLY A 103 -4.66 -10.97 -10.06
N THR A 104 -3.40 -11.12 -10.43
CA THR A 104 -2.67 -10.20 -11.32
C THR A 104 -2.04 -10.93 -12.49
N PHE A 105 -2.23 -10.37 -13.68
CA PHE A 105 -1.50 -10.70 -14.88
C PHE A 105 -0.63 -9.52 -15.29
N ALA A 106 0.66 -9.75 -15.49
CA ALA A 106 1.61 -8.75 -15.96
C ALA A 106 2.30 -9.21 -17.26
N TYR A 107 2.57 -8.27 -18.13
CA TYR A 107 3.31 -8.51 -19.36
C TYR A 107 4.53 -7.59 -19.42
N HIS A 108 5.72 -8.18 -19.63
CA HIS A 108 7.01 -7.50 -19.61
C HIS A 108 7.62 -7.47 -21.01
N ILE A 109 7.90 -6.27 -21.48
CA ILE A 109 8.52 -6.02 -22.79
C ILE A 109 9.96 -5.62 -22.54
N ASN A 110 10.91 -6.44 -22.98
CA ASN A 110 12.32 -6.09 -22.95
C ASN A 110 12.62 -5.22 -24.17
N LEU A 111 13.12 -4.01 -23.95
CA LEU A 111 13.41 -3.01 -24.98
C LEU A 111 14.87 -3.02 -25.43
N SER A 112 15.73 -3.78 -24.77
CA SER A 112 17.15 -3.90 -25.06
C SER A 112 17.59 -5.36 -25.18
N ARG A 113 18.89 -5.55 -25.48
CA ARG A 113 19.51 -6.88 -25.54
C ARG A 113 19.46 -7.58 -24.18
N PRO A 114 19.58 -8.93 -24.12
CA PRO A 114 19.47 -9.69 -22.87
C PRO A 114 20.42 -9.22 -21.74
N ASP A 115 21.52 -8.59 -22.10
CA ASP A 115 22.57 -8.16 -21.18
C ASP A 115 22.34 -6.78 -20.56
N ASP A 116 21.31 -6.06 -20.96
CA ASP A 116 20.99 -4.73 -20.45
C ASP A 116 19.54 -4.67 -19.93
N VAL A 117 19.34 -4.04 -18.79
CA VAL A 117 18.00 -3.90 -18.22
C VAL A 117 17.34 -2.66 -18.78
N ASN A 118 16.43 -2.88 -19.72
CA ASN A 118 15.52 -1.87 -20.22
C ASN A 118 14.16 -2.54 -20.47
N GLN A 119 13.25 -2.44 -19.51
CA GLN A 119 12.00 -3.19 -19.48
C GLN A 119 10.82 -2.28 -19.23
N LEU A 120 9.82 -2.37 -20.09
CA LEU A 120 8.49 -1.81 -19.90
C LEU A 120 7.53 -2.92 -19.52
N SER A 121 6.70 -2.69 -18.50
CA SER A 121 5.77 -3.68 -17.98
C SER A 121 4.39 -3.09 -17.86
N PHE A 122 3.37 -3.89 -18.19
CA PHE A 122 1.96 -3.57 -18.00
C PHE A 122 1.31 -4.65 -17.17
N ALA A 123 0.33 -4.30 -16.38
CA ALA A 123 -0.43 -5.29 -15.61
C ALA A 123 -1.88 -4.91 -15.44
N LEU A 124 -2.70 -5.93 -15.32
CA LEU A 124 -4.09 -5.85 -14.92
C LEU A 124 -4.30 -6.78 -13.73
N SER A 125 -4.95 -6.26 -12.70
CA SER A 125 -5.39 -7.07 -11.57
C SER A 125 -6.91 -7.06 -11.48
N LEU A 126 -7.46 -8.21 -11.11
CA LEU A 126 -8.87 -8.33 -10.74
C LEU A 126 -8.94 -8.70 -9.26
N MET A 127 -9.82 -8.05 -8.54
CA MET A 127 -10.01 -8.33 -7.13
C MET A 127 -11.48 -8.58 -6.79
N ALA A 128 -11.67 -9.47 -5.83
CA ALA A 128 -12.94 -9.70 -5.15
C ALA A 128 -12.75 -9.34 -3.67
N VAL A 129 -13.63 -8.50 -3.17
CA VAL A 129 -13.54 -7.96 -1.81
C VAL A 129 -14.88 -8.17 -1.12
N ASN A 130 -14.81 -8.62 0.13
CA ASN A 130 -15.94 -8.69 1.03
C ASN A 130 -15.72 -7.73 2.19
N ASN A 131 -16.63 -6.78 2.34
CA ASN A 131 -16.67 -5.86 3.48
C ASN A 131 -17.74 -6.31 4.46
N SER A 132 -17.43 -6.28 5.74
CA SER A 132 -18.43 -6.54 6.77
C SER A 132 -18.32 -5.56 7.92
N VAL A 133 -19.47 -5.28 8.53
CA VAL A 133 -19.61 -4.48 9.74
C VAL A 133 -20.35 -5.32 10.75
N ASP A 134 -19.73 -5.54 11.90
CA ASP A 134 -20.32 -6.31 13.01
C ASP A 134 -20.91 -5.35 14.05
N GLU A 135 -22.21 -5.17 14.01
CA GLU A 135 -22.98 -4.35 14.98
C GLU A 135 -23.59 -5.19 16.12
N SER A 136 -23.30 -6.49 16.17
CA SER A 136 -23.96 -7.44 17.09
C SER A 136 -23.66 -7.16 18.56
N THR A 137 -22.54 -6.51 18.87
CA THR A 137 -22.08 -6.20 20.22
C THR A 137 -22.54 -4.85 20.74
N PHE A 138 -23.24 -4.06 19.94
CA PHE A 138 -23.74 -2.75 20.38
C PHE A 138 -24.91 -2.90 21.34
N VAL A 139 -24.72 -2.40 22.56
CA VAL A 139 -25.69 -2.56 23.68
C VAL A 139 -26.75 -1.46 23.70
N ILE A 140 -26.46 -0.31 23.08
CA ILE A 140 -27.38 0.84 23.10
C ILE A 140 -28.37 0.69 21.93
N PRO A 141 -29.70 0.67 22.24
CA PRO A 141 -30.69 0.62 21.17
C PRO A 141 -30.69 1.95 20.40
N ASP A 142 -30.21 1.94 19.20
CA ASP A 142 -30.27 3.03 18.24
C ASP A 142 -31.07 2.54 17.01
N PRO A 143 -32.06 3.31 16.52
CA PRO A 143 -32.83 2.93 15.33
C PRO A 143 -31.98 2.71 14.07
N VAL A 144 -30.76 3.26 14.03
CA VAL A 144 -29.81 3.12 12.91
C VAL A 144 -28.98 1.86 13.05
N ILE A 145 -28.77 1.36 14.26
CA ILE A 145 -27.98 0.15 14.56
C ILE A 145 -28.88 -1.07 14.43
N SER A 146 -28.56 -1.94 13.51
CA SER A 146 -29.37 -3.13 13.23
C SER A 146 -29.08 -4.32 14.16
N GLN A 147 -28.00 -4.26 14.98
CA GLN A 147 -27.50 -5.35 15.83
C GLN A 147 -27.24 -6.66 15.07
N ILE A 148 -26.89 -6.56 13.81
CA ILE A 148 -26.58 -7.69 12.93
C ILE A 148 -25.23 -7.49 12.27
N VAL A 149 -24.70 -8.56 11.68
CA VAL A 149 -23.54 -8.50 10.80
C VAL A 149 -24.04 -8.17 9.40
N ARG A 150 -23.61 -7.03 8.86
CA ARG A 150 -23.88 -6.64 7.47
C ARG A 150 -22.63 -6.96 6.64
N SER A 151 -22.85 -7.54 5.47
CA SER A 151 -21.76 -7.92 4.57
C SER A 151 -22.10 -7.57 3.13
N GLU A 152 -21.15 -7.01 2.41
CA GLU A 152 -21.28 -6.71 0.98
C GLU A 152 -20.01 -7.10 0.23
N SER A 153 -20.20 -7.81 -0.89
CA SER A 153 -19.09 -8.20 -1.76
C SER A 153 -19.11 -7.40 -3.04
N TYR A 154 -17.92 -7.01 -3.51
CA TYR A 154 -17.77 -6.31 -4.79
C TYR A 154 -16.51 -6.79 -5.54
N PHE A 155 -16.53 -6.54 -6.85
CA PHE A 155 -15.38 -6.76 -7.73
C PHE A 155 -14.78 -5.43 -8.14
N ASN A 156 -13.45 -5.41 -8.30
CA ASN A 156 -12.75 -4.26 -8.82
C ASN A 156 -11.54 -4.68 -9.66
N ALA A 157 -10.91 -3.71 -10.31
CA ALA A 157 -9.73 -3.93 -11.12
C ALA A 157 -8.71 -2.81 -10.88
N ASP A 158 -7.42 -3.18 -10.98
CA ASP A 158 -6.30 -2.24 -10.95
C ASP A 158 -5.52 -2.35 -12.27
N PHE A 159 -5.03 -1.24 -12.78
CA PHE A 159 -4.11 -1.16 -13.90
C PHE A 159 -2.75 -0.66 -13.43
N GLY A 160 -1.68 -1.27 -13.91
CA GLY A 160 -0.31 -0.89 -13.59
C GLY A 160 0.60 -0.78 -14.80
N MET A 161 1.53 0.15 -14.73
CA MET A 161 2.68 0.26 -15.63
C MET A 161 3.97 0.32 -14.80
N ALA A 162 5.07 -0.20 -15.34
CA ALA A 162 6.40 -0.03 -14.76
C ALA A 162 7.44 0.11 -15.86
N TYR A 163 8.43 0.95 -15.62
CA TYR A 163 9.58 1.11 -16.49
C TYR A 163 10.85 0.99 -15.66
N HIS A 164 11.77 0.13 -16.12
CA HIS A 164 13.06 -0.10 -15.51
C HIS A 164 14.15 0.12 -16.55
N ASN A 165 15.12 0.96 -16.24
CA ASN A 165 16.30 1.17 -17.08
C ASN A 165 17.53 1.29 -16.17
N LYS A 166 18.40 0.28 -16.18
CA LYS A 166 19.57 0.20 -15.30
C LYS A 166 19.19 0.39 -13.83
N GLY A 167 19.69 1.44 -13.18
CA GLY A 167 19.32 1.78 -11.80
C GLY A 167 18.00 2.53 -11.67
N PHE A 168 17.45 3.10 -12.73
CA PHE A 168 16.19 3.84 -12.69
C PHE A 168 14.99 2.92 -12.71
N PHE A 169 13.99 3.23 -11.89
CA PHE A 169 12.69 2.59 -11.93
C PHE A 169 11.57 3.60 -11.76
N SER A 170 10.47 3.33 -12.43
CA SER A 170 9.23 4.06 -12.24
C SER A 170 8.04 3.12 -12.28
N TYR A 171 7.02 3.42 -11.48
CA TYR A 171 5.75 2.70 -11.47
C TYR A 171 4.61 3.71 -11.54
N PHE A 172 3.58 3.34 -12.28
CA PHE A 172 2.29 4.00 -12.27
C PHE A 172 1.20 2.97 -11.97
N THR A 173 0.25 3.31 -11.12
CA THR A 173 -0.87 2.43 -10.82
C THR A 173 -2.15 3.25 -10.68
N ALA A 174 -3.18 2.83 -11.38
CA ALA A 174 -4.56 3.25 -11.15
C ALA A 174 -5.29 2.11 -10.42
N LYS A 175 -5.63 2.34 -9.15
CA LYS A 175 -6.38 1.37 -8.33
C LYS A 175 -7.87 1.67 -8.39
N ASN A 176 -8.65 0.60 -8.25
CA ASN A 176 -10.12 0.68 -8.18
C ASN A 176 -10.73 1.37 -9.41
N ILE A 177 -10.33 0.93 -10.62
CA ILE A 177 -10.79 1.55 -11.87
C ILE A 177 -12.27 1.30 -12.16
N MET A 178 -12.86 0.23 -11.61
CA MET A 178 -14.29 -0.05 -11.72
C MET A 178 -15.03 0.73 -10.64
N LEU A 179 -15.73 1.79 -11.03
CA LEU A 179 -16.51 2.62 -10.12
C LEU A 179 -17.82 1.91 -9.75
N ASN A 180 -17.76 1.02 -8.78
CA ASN A 180 -18.94 0.45 -8.17
C ASN A 180 -19.31 1.27 -6.94
N ALA A 181 -20.29 2.18 -7.10
CA ALA A 181 -20.88 2.91 -5.99
C ALA A 181 -21.80 1.95 -5.20
N ARG A 182 -21.21 1.12 -4.35
CA ARG A 182 -21.96 0.33 -3.38
C ARG A 182 -21.54 0.76 -1.99
N SER A 183 -22.49 1.07 -1.15
CA SER A 183 -22.23 1.42 0.24
C SER A 183 -22.91 0.41 1.14
N LEU A 184 -22.21 -0.06 2.15
CA LEU A 184 -22.75 -0.85 3.27
C LEU A 184 -23.83 -0.06 4.03
N TYR A 185 -23.69 1.24 4.03
CA TYR A 185 -24.66 2.20 4.53
C TYR A 185 -25.36 2.82 3.34
N ASN A 186 -26.67 3.02 3.39
CA ASN A 186 -27.47 3.69 2.36
C ASN A 186 -27.07 5.18 2.13
N SER A 187 -25.88 5.55 2.49
CA SER A 187 -25.32 6.88 2.40
C SER A 187 -24.54 7.08 1.10
N LYS A 188 -24.92 8.11 0.34
CA LYS A 188 -24.19 8.55 -0.86
C LYS A 188 -22.76 9.06 -0.58
N PHE A 189 -22.38 9.18 0.68
CA PHE A 189 -21.12 9.78 1.12
C PHE A 189 -20.05 8.75 1.46
N GLU A 190 -20.41 7.50 1.70
CA GLU A 190 -19.49 6.41 1.99
C GLU A 190 -19.24 5.58 0.74
N SER A 191 -18.08 5.73 0.15
CA SER A 191 -17.60 4.88 -0.94
C SER A 191 -16.39 4.11 -0.45
N LEU A 192 -16.55 2.83 -0.22
CA LEU A 192 -15.47 1.91 0.17
C LEU A 192 -14.46 1.69 -0.96
N ASN A 193 -14.71 2.23 -2.13
CA ASN A 193 -14.01 1.89 -3.35
C ASN A 193 -13.55 3.14 -4.10
N LEU A 194 -12.65 3.89 -3.48
CA LEU A 194 -12.13 5.12 -4.04
C LEU A 194 -11.06 4.85 -5.09
N ARG A 195 -11.19 5.45 -6.26
CA ARG A 195 -10.14 5.40 -7.29
C ARG A 195 -8.93 6.19 -6.82
N ARG A 196 -7.75 5.56 -6.96
CA ARG A 196 -6.46 6.10 -6.54
C ARG A 196 -5.45 6.01 -7.66
N TYR A 197 -4.65 7.04 -7.78
CA TYR A 197 -3.51 7.08 -8.70
C TYR A 197 -2.23 7.15 -7.88
N LEU A 198 -1.30 6.25 -8.19
CA LEU A 198 0.00 6.17 -7.53
C LEU A 198 1.11 6.25 -8.57
N ILE A 199 2.12 7.06 -8.29
CA ILE A 199 3.34 7.17 -9.10
C ILE A 199 4.52 7.00 -8.16
N THR A 200 5.39 6.03 -8.45
CA THR A 200 6.66 5.86 -7.76
C THR A 200 7.80 6.07 -8.72
N LEU A 201 8.78 6.86 -8.31
CA LEU A 201 10.02 7.10 -9.03
C LEU A 201 11.19 6.82 -8.09
N GLY A 202 12.21 6.14 -8.56
CA GLY A 202 13.39 5.89 -7.77
C GLY A 202 14.62 5.56 -8.62
N TYR A 203 15.73 5.58 -7.95
CA TYR A 203 17.01 5.24 -8.56
C TYR A 203 17.85 4.41 -7.60
N TYR A 204 18.43 3.36 -8.13
CA TYR A 204 19.29 2.45 -7.40
C TYR A 204 20.74 2.65 -7.82
N PHE A 205 21.63 2.91 -6.87
CA PHE A 205 23.04 3.11 -7.14
C PHE A 205 23.94 2.51 -6.04
N GLY A 206 25.19 2.31 -6.39
CA GLY A 206 26.18 1.66 -5.55
C GLY A 206 26.55 0.26 -6.04
N GLU A 207 27.59 -0.29 -5.44
CA GLU A 207 28.10 -1.62 -5.79
C GLU A 207 27.66 -2.66 -4.76
N SER A 208 27.40 -3.89 -5.22
CA SER A 208 26.94 -4.99 -4.34
C SER A 208 27.92 -5.37 -3.22
N LYS A 209 29.21 -5.05 -3.36
CA LYS A 209 30.25 -5.27 -2.34
C LYS A 209 30.29 -4.17 -1.26
N ASN A 210 29.73 -3.01 -1.56
CA ASN A 210 29.72 -1.83 -0.72
C ASN A 210 28.33 -1.49 -0.23
N LEU A 211 28.14 -0.25 0.22
CA LEU A 211 26.83 0.30 0.50
C LEU A 211 26.10 0.59 -0.81
N GLN A 212 24.84 0.23 -0.85
CA GLN A 212 23.93 0.51 -1.95
C GLN A 212 22.80 1.40 -1.43
N PHE A 213 22.32 2.31 -2.28
CA PHE A 213 21.33 3.31 -1.92
C PHE A 213 20.18 3.29 -2.94
N GLU A 214 18.97 3.45 -2.43
CA GLU A 214 17.74 3.48 -3.22
C GLU A 214 16.85 4.63 -2.72
N PRO A 215 17.14 5.90 -3.11
CA PRO A 215 16.18 6.97 -2.95
C PRO A 215 14.96 6.75 -3.85
N SER A 216 13.78 7.03 -3.31
CA SER A 216 12.54 7.00 -4.10
C SER A 216 11.51 7.97 -3.55
N VAL A 217 10.59 8.36 -4.43
CA VAL A 217 9.43 9.18 -4.08
C VAL A 217 8.19 8.47 -4.59
N MET A 218 7.18 8.32 -3.74
CA MET A 218 5.86 7.86 -4.15
C MET A 218 4.85 8.96 -3.93
N MET A 219 4.06 9.26 -4.95
CA MET A 219 2.94 10.20 -4.89
C MET A 219 1.64 9.42 -5.05
N GLN A 220 0.65 9.79 -4.24
CA GLN A 220 -0.70 9.23 -4.30
C GLN A 220 -1.72 10.35 -4.36
N ALA A 221 -2.74 10.17 -5.18
CA ALA A 221 -3.91 11.04 -5.26
C ALA A 221 -5.18 10.19 -5.24
N ILE A 222 -6.17 10.60 -4.43
CA ILE A 222 -7.48 9.99 -4.35
C ILE A 222 -8.47 10.90 -5.08
N GLU A 223 -9.11 10.36 -6.12
CA GLU A 223 -9.91 11.17 -7.04
C GLU A 223 -11.10 11.86 -6.36
N ARG A 224 -11.83 11.14 -5.51
CA ARG A 224 -13.09 11.63 -4.94
C ARG A 224 -12.89 12.55 -3.72
N THR A 225 -11.95 12.22 -2.84
CA THR A 225 -11.70 13.01 -1.63
C THR A 225 -10.76 14.18 -1.91
N GLY A 226 -10.00 14.12 -3.01
CA GLY A 226 -8.98 15.10 -3.33
C GLY A 226 -7.72 15.00 -2.48
N GLU A 227 -7.62 14.00 -1.62
CA GLU A 227 -6.44 13.75 -0.77
C GLU A 227 -5.22 13.45 -1.63
N LYS A 228 -4.10 14.02 -1.24
CA LYS A 228 -2.80 13.83 -1.90
C LYS A 228 -1.75 13.57 -0.86
N PHE A 229 -0.90 12.58 -1.13
CA PHE A 229 0.23 12.22 -0.27
C PHE A 229 1.51 12.14 -1.11
N ALA A 230 2.63 12.44 -0.47
CA ALA A 230 3.94 12.11 -1.01
C ALA A 230 4.79 11.42 0.05
N ASP A 231 5.41 10.30 -0.32
CA ASP A 231 6.38 9.58 0.49
C ASP A 231 7.78 9.86 -0.05
N PHE A 232 8.64 10.36 0.80
CA PHE A 232 10.06 10.54 0.52
C PHE A 232 10.83 9.41 1.20
N ASN A 233 11.50 8.58 0.42
CA ASN A 233 12.09 7.35 0.90
C ASN A 233 13.59 7.31 0.64
N MET A 234 14.34 6.74 1.58
CA MET A 234 15.73 6.35 1.41
C MET A 234 15.91 4.93 1.94
N LYS A 235 16.41 4.04 1.12
CA LYS A 235 16.74 2.68 1.51
C LYS A 235 18.23 2.43 1.29
N VAL A 236 18.88 1.78 2.25
CA VAL A 236 20.32 1.51 2.25
C VAL A 236 20.53 0.03 2.50
N TYR A 237 21.44 -0.57 1.75
CA TYR A 237 21.74 -1.98 1.83
C TYR A 237 23.22 -2.23 2.00
N LYS A 238 23.56 -3.27 2.76
CA LYS A 238 24.92 -3.72 2.95
C LYS A 238 24.99 -5.24 2.93
N LYS A 239 25.80 -5.78 2.04
CA LYS A 239 26.08 -7.22 2.02
C LYS A 239 27.11 -7.56 3.11
N VAL A 240 26.78 -8.55 3.95
CA VAL A 240 27.64 -9.04 5.02
C VAL A 240 27.67 -10.58 4.94
N ALA A 241 28.79 -11.12 4.51
CA ALA A 241 28.92 -12.58 4.27
C ALA A 241 27.79 -13.11 3.38
N ASN A 242 26.97 -14.02 3.88
CA ASN A 242 25.83 -14.64 3.17
C ASN A 242 24.50 -13.94 3.42
N ALA A 243 24.50 -12.78 4.07
CA ALA A 243 23.33 -11.99 4.37
C ALA A 243 23.41 -10.61 3.72
N GLN A 244 22.29 -10.00 3.48
CA GLN A 244 22.18 -8.59 3.14
C GLN A 244 21.33 -7.90 4.21
N LEU A 245 21.98 -7.00 4.93
CA LEU A 245 21.29 -6.12 5.87
C LEU A 245 20.79 -4.89 5.12
N TRP A 246 19.63 -4.42 5.49
CA TRP A 246 19.08 -3.19 4.92
C TRP A 246 18.26 -2.41 5.93
N ALA A 247 18.25 -1.11 5.74
CA ALA A 247 17.40 -0.20 6.48
C ALA A 247 16.73 0.77 5.52
N ALA A 248 15.53 1.19 5.84
CA ALA A 248 14.82 2.21 5.10
C ALA A 248 14.23 3.25 6.05
N PHE A 249 14.05 4.44 5.52
CA PHE A 249 13.36 5.52 6.18
C PHE A 249 12.38 6.14 5.19
N SER A 250 11.14 6.31 5.62
CA SER A 250 10.10 6.98 4.85
C SER A 250 9.51 8.14 5.64
N TYR A 251 9.34 9.27 4.98
CA TYR A 251 8.59 10.40 5.47
C TYR A 251 7.40 10.64 4.54
N ARG A 252 6.19 10.41 5.04
CA ARG A 252 4.94 10.71 4.32
C ARG A 252 4.41 12.05 4.73
N LYS A 253 4.13 12.88 3.74
CA LYS A 253 3.47 14.18 3.91
C LYS A 253 2.11 14.19 3.21
N SER A 254 1.08 14.64 3.91
CA SER A 254 -0.22 14.96 3.33
C SER A 254 -0.20 16.36 2.72
N PHE A 255 -0.90 16.55 1.60
CA PHE A 255 -1.08 17.84 0.90
C PHE A 255 -2.58 18.15 0.78
N ASP A 256 -3.30 18.10 1.87
CA ASP A 256 -4.72 18.42 1.87
C ASP A 256 -4.96 19.91 1.69
N ASN A 257 -5.82 20.25 0.71
CA ASN A 257 -6.19 21.63 0.42
C ASN A 257 -7.03 22.30 1.53
N ALA A 258 -7.41 21.58 2.57
CA ALA A 258 -8.26 22.09 3.63
C ALA A 258 -7.53 22.92 4.69
N GLY A 259 -6.18 22.97 4.65
CA GLY A 259 -5.37 23.92 5.44
C GLY A 259 -5.44 23.78 6.97
N THR A 260 -6.06 22.72 7.47
CA THR A 260 -6.39 22.66 8.90
C THR A 260 -5.67 21.57 9.68
N LEU A 261 -5.14 20.52 9.02
CA LEU A 261 -4.59 19.40 9.81
C LEU A 261 -3.49 18.67 9.01
N ASP A 262 -2.25 18.90 9.37
CA ASP A 262 -1.10 18.19 8.81
C ASP A 262 -1.06 16.74 9.33
N LEU A 263 -1.29 15.78 8.44
CA LEU A 263 -1.15 14.36 8.74
C LEU A 263 0.16 13.85 8.11
N ASN A 264 1.17 13.69 8.94
CA ASN A 264 2.47 13.23 8.51
C ASN A 264 2.82 11.89 9.19
N TYR A 265 3.62 11.06 8.52
CA TYR A 265 4.09 9.79 9.08
C TYR A 265 5.60 9.66 8.92
N ILE A 266 6.24 9.13 9.95
CA ILE A 266 7.65 8.75 9.94
C ILE A 266 7.72 7.23 10.08
N THR A 267 8.41 6.57 9.15
CA THR A 267 8.46 5.11 9.09
C THR A 267 9.91 4.62 8.94
N PRO A 268 10.62 4.34 10.04
CA PRO A 268 11.84 3.56 10.01
C PRO A 268 11.54 2.07 9.77
N ILE A 269 12.38 1.43 8.95
CA ILE A 269 12.28 0.00 8.61
C ILE A 269 13.69 -0.60 8.71
N ILE A 270 13.77 -1.82 9.25
CA ILE A 270 14.98 -2.62 9.22
C ILE A 270 14.67 -4.00 8.69
N GLY A 271 15.62 -4.60 7.98
CA GLY A 271 15.41 -5.92 7.44
C GLY A 271 16.71 -6.65 7.13
N VAL A 272 16.57 -7.95 6.98
CA VAL A 272 17.64 -8.86 6.62
C VAL A 272 17.16 -9.85 5.57
N ASN A 273 17.97 -10.02 4.55
CA ASN A 273 17.83 -11.08 3.56
C ASN A 273 18.95 -12.10 3.83
N TYR A 274 18.59 -13.34 4.11
CA TYR A 274 19.52 -14.45 4.31
C TYR A 274 19.17 -15.59 3.38
N LYS A 275 20.07 -15.89 2.44
CA LYS A 275 19.77 -16.83 1.35
C LYS A 275 18.45 -16.44 0.66
N ASN A 276 17.46 -17.32 0.71
CA ASN A 276 16.15 -17.13 0.09
C ASN A 276 15.10 -16.53 1.04
N TYR A 277 15.45 -16.24 2.27
CA TYR A 277 14.51 -15.75 3.27
C TYR A 277 14.73 -14.25 3.55
N MET A 278 13.65 -13.55 3.83
CA MET A 278 13.64 -12.16 4.25
C MET A 278 12.83 -12.00 5.53
N VAL A 279 13.34 -11.20 6.44
CA VAL A 279 12.60 -10.77 7.63
C VAL A 279 12.78 -9.26 7.72
N SER A 280 11.69 -8.54 7.97
CA SER A 280 11.76 -7.11 8.24
C SER A 280 10.78 -6.69 9.32
N TYR A 281 11.14 -5.60 10.00
CA TYR A 281 10.32 -4.93 10.98
C TYR A 281 10.15 -3.46 10.58
N THR A 282 8.92 -2.99 10.61
CA THR A 282 8.53 -1.61 10.30
C THR A 282 7.83 -1.02 11.51
N TYR A 283 8.23 0.18 11.87
CA TYR A 283 7.53 1.01 12.85
C TYR A 283 7.07 2.28 12.15
N THR A 284 5.81 2.65 12.31
CA THR A 284 5.27 3.90 11.75
C THR A 284 4.71 4.74 12.87
N LYS A 285 5.20 5.96 13.01
CA LYS A 285 4.68 6.96 13.94
C LYS A 285 3.98 8.06 13.18
N GLN A 286 2.78 8.38 13.60
CA GLN A 286 2.04 9.55 13.14
C GLN A 286 2.61 10.81 13.80
N THR A 287 2.78 11.88 13.03
CA THR A 287 3.22 13.19 13.48
C THR A 287 2.33 14.25 12.82
N GLY A 288 2.12 15.38 13.48
CA GLY A 288 1.27 16.46 13.00
C GLY A 288 0.27 16.91 14.05
N ASP A 289 -0.71 17.71 13.65
CA ASP A 289 -1.67 18.34 14.56
C ASP A 289 -2.73 17.37 15.11
N ILE A 290 -2.95 16.24 14.40
CA ILE A 290 -3.85 15.18 14.87
C ILE A 290 -3.00 13.97 15.27
N LEU A 291 -2.94 13.70 16.54
CA LEU A 291 -2.39 12.48 17.09
C LEU A 291 -3.55 11.59 17.52
N PHE A 292 -3.79 10.49 16.81
CA PHE A 292 -4.79 9.51 17.23
C PHE A 292 -4.23 8.55 18.28
N ASP A 293 -2.91 8.34 18.30
CA ASP A 293 -2.25 7.47 19.25
C ASP A 293 -0.74 7.72 19.29
N ASP A 294 -0.16 7.77 20.48
CA ASP A 294 1.29 7.85 20.68
C ASP A 294 2.03 6.53 20.39
N ALA A 295 1.32 5.39 20.36
CA ALA A 295 1.93 4.07 20.26
C ALA A 295 2.38 3.69 18.82
N GLY A 296 1.83 4.33 17.79
CA GLY A 296 2.16 4.07 16.39
C GLY A 296 1.77 2.66 15.90
N TYR A 297 2.34 2.23 14.75
CA TYR A 297 2.06 0.95 14.12
C TYR A 297 3.29 0.07 14.10
N HIS A 298 3.09 -1.20 14.39
CA HIS A 298 4.11 -2.22 14.35
C HIS A 298 3.80 -3.24 13.26
N GLN A 299 4.77 -3.55 12.41
CA GLN A 299 4.60 -4.51 11.34
C GLN A 299 5.79 -5.43 11.24
N ILE A 300 5.52 -6.72 11.05
CA ILE A 300 6.49 -7.74 10.73
C ILE A 300 6.18 -8.25 9.32
N SER A 301 7.21 -8.37 8.48
CA SER A 301 7.10 -8.99 7.17
C SER A 301 8.09 -10.14 7.05
N LEU A 302 7.60 -11.27 6.54
CA LEU A 302 8.38 -12.46 6.25
C LEU A 302 8.36 -12.72 4.76
N GLY A 303 9.48 -13.10 4.20
CA GLY A 303 9.63 -13.36 2.77
C GLY A 303 10.36 -14.67 2.47
N TRP A 304 9.95 -15.29 1.37
CA TRP A 304 10.64 -16.41 0.77
C TRP A 304 10.75 -16.18 -0.74
N ASN A 305 12.00 -16.30 -1.26
CA ASN A 305 12.30 -16.26 -2.67
C ASN A 305 12.43 -17.70 -3.17
N PHE A 306 11.71 -18.05 -4.23
CA PHE A 306 11.66 -19.41 -4.76
C PHE A 306 11.84 -19.39 -6.29
N LEU A 307 12.16 -20.55 -6.87
CA LEU A 307 12.36 -20.72 -8.31
C LEU A 307 13.28 -19.65 -8.93
N CYS A 308 14.36 -19.32 -8.20
CA CYS A 308 15.30 -18.31 -8.64
C CYS A 308 16.05 -18.78 -9.91
N LYS A 309 16.03 -17.97 -10.96
CA LYS A 309 16.82 -18.14 -12.18
C LYS A 309 18.13 -17.39 -12.05
N ALA A 310 19.11 -17.71 -12.91
CA ALA A 310 20.34 -16.92 -12.99
C ALA A 310 20.01 -15.44 -13.24
N PRO A 311 20.68 -14.50 -12.55
CA PRO A 311 20.44 -13.08 -12.79
C PRO A 311 20.68 -12.75 -14.23
N ARG A 312 19.73 -12.12 -14.88
CA ARG A 312 19.96 -11.45 -16.17
C ARG A 312 20.74 -10.20 -15.81
N SER A 313 21.94 -10.08 -16.34
CA SER A 313 22.93 -9.01 -16.16
C SER A 313 22.77 -7.98 -15.01
N SER A 314 23.85 -7.33 -14.69
CA SER A 314 24.10 -6.46 -13.53
C SER A 314 23.19 -5.23 -13.34
N GLY A 315 22.20 -5.04 -14.17
CA GLY A 315 21.41 -3.81 -14.21
C GLY A 315 20.00 -3.89 -13.65
N CYS A 316 19.56 -5.02 -13.07
CA CYS A 316 18.24 -5.04 -12.46
C CYS A 316 18.30 -4.30 -11.11
N PRO A 317 17.56 -3.19 -10.95
CA PRO A 317 17.55 -2.43 -9.70
C PRO A 317 16.95 -3.21 -8.54
N ASN A 318 16.37 -4.36 -8.82
CA ASN A 318 15.86 -5.21 -7.77
C ASN A 318 17.00 -5.95 -7.09
N ILE A 319 17.40 -5.48 -5.96
CA ILE A 319 18.45 -5.98 -5.10
C ILE A 319 18.29 -7.47 -4.77
N ASN A 320 17.06 -7.92 -4.67
CA ASN A 320 16.74 -9.31 -4.40
C ASN A 320 16.93 -10.21 -5.64
N ALA A 321 17.21 -9.64 -6.78
CA ALA A 321 17.55 -10.38 -8.00
C ALA A 321 19.05 -10.63 -8.14
N SER A 322 19.91 -10.05 -7.30
CA SER A 322 21.36 -10.11 -7.43
C SER A 322 22.06 -11.06 -6.45
N PHE A 323 21.33 -12.00 -5.86
CA PHE A 323 21.91 -13.10 -5.06
C PHE A 323 22.24 -14.31 -5.89
#